data_11a951ed76c705afe7e57ef3943e0402
#
_entry.id   11a951ed76c705afe7e57ef3943e0402
#
_cell.length_a   1.000
_cell.length_b   1.000
_cell.length_c   1.000
_cell.angle_alpha   90.00
_cell.angle_beta   90.00
_cell.angle_gamma   90.00
#
_symmetry.space_group_name_H-M   'P 1'
#
loop_
_entity.id
_entity.type
_entity.pdbx_description
1 polymer ?
#
loop_
_entity_poly.entity_id
_entity_poly.type
_entity_poly.pdbx_seq_one_letter_code
_entity_poly.pdbx_strand_id
1 'polypeptide(L)' 'MYTAIVVVCAVLGQGHDGHCFELKDNWGPYNNMSICKKRTKEIKKESILIFKDYEFPYKPIAWRCDYDDSGAA' A
#
# COMPACT_ATOMS: atom_id res chain seq x y z
N MET A 1 7.65 12.75 9.57
CA MET A 1 6.32 12.19 9.38
C MET A 1 6.40 10.91 8.58
N TYR A 2 5.40 10.06 8.68
CA TYR A 2 5.39 8.76 8.03
C TYR A 2 4.27 8.68 7.01
N THR A 3 4.57 8.11 5.86
CA THR A 3 3.58 7.88 4.80
C THR A 3 3.36 6.39 4.64
N ALA A 4 2.10 5.98 4.68
CA ALA A 4 1.74 4.58 4.50
C ALA A 4 1.74 4.24 3.01
N ILE A 5 2.47 3.21 2.64
CA ILE A 5 2.60 2.78 1.25
C ILE A 5 2.38 1.27 1.17
N VAL A 6 1.55 0.86 0.24
CA VAL A 6 1.32 -0.56 -0.04
C VAL A 6 1.65 -0.80 -1.51
N VAL A 7 2.53 -1.76 -1.76
CA VAL A 7 2.92 -2.12 -3.12
C VAL A 7 2.07 -3.30 -3.56
N VAL A 8 1.40 -3.15 -4.69
CA VAL A 8 0.57 -4.19 -5.28
C VAL A 8 1.12 -4.56 -6.64
N CYS A 9 1.05 -5.84 -6.97
CA CYS A 9 1.51 -6.32 -8.26
C CYS A 9 0.43 -7.16 -8.92
N ALA A 10 0.40 -7.12 -10.23
CA ALA A 10 -0.51 -7.96 -11.00
C ALA A 10 -0.08 -9.42 -10.85
N VAL A 11 -1.06 -10.28 -10.60
CA VAL A 11 -0.83 -11.72 -10.51
C VAL A 11 -1.25 -12.31 -11.85
N LEU A 12 -0.31 -12.35 -12.78
CA LEU A 12 -0.54 -13.02 -14.04
C LEU A 12 -0.10 -14.46 -13.86
N GLY A 13 -0.97 -15.40 -14.12
CA GLY A 13 -0.60 -16.80 -13.99
C GLY A 13 0.68 -17.07 -14.76
N GLN A 14 1.47 -18.07 -14.33
CA GLN A 14 2.71 -18.47 -14.97
C GLN A 14 3.93 -17.65 -14.62
N GLY A 15 3.92 -16.99 -13.49
CA GLY A 15 5.13 -16.37 -12.97
C GLY A 15 5.62 -15.16 -13.72
N HIS A 16 4.82 -14.59 -14.58
CA HIS A 16 5.18 -13.33 -15.22
C HIS A 16 5.02 -12.21 -14.21
N ASP A 17 6.05 -11.41 -14.08
CA ASP A 17 5.99 -10.23 -13.25
C ASP A 17 5.06 -9.23 -13.93
N GLY A 18 3.88 -9.10 -13.38
CA GLY A 18 2.96 -8.09 -13.85
C GLY A 18 3.42 -6.72 -13.40
N HIS A 19 2.66 -5.73 -13.77
CA HIS A 19 2.92 -4.37 -13.33
C HIS A 19 2.75 -4.27 -11.82
N CYS A 20 3.69 -3.59 -11.19
CA CYS A 20 3.59 -3.27 -9.78
C CYS A 20 3.47 -1.76 -9.62
N PHE A 21 2.68 -1.34 -8.68
CA PHE A 21 2.54 0.08 -8.39
C PHE A 21 2.33 0.28 -6.89
N GLU A 22 2.59 1.51 -6.46
CA GLU A 22 2.48 1.86 -5.06
C GLU A 22 1.17 2.60 -4.80
N LEU A 23 0.47 2.14 -3.77
CA LEU A 23 -0.71 2.83 -3.27
C LEU A 23 -0.27 3.69 -2.08
N LYS A 24 -0.26 4.98 -2.26
CA LYS A 24 0.09 5.90 -1.19
C LYS A 24 -1.17 6.35 -0.48
N ASP A 25 -1.11 6.39 0.84
CA ASP A 25 -2.23 6.86 1.63
C ASP A 25 -2.40 8.36 1.48
N ASN A 26 -3.62 8.77 1.13
CA ASN A 26 -3.94 10.18 1.00
C ASN A 26 -4.30 10.85 2.32
N TRP A 27 -4.48 10.08 3.37
CA TRP A 27 -4.88 10.58 4.67
C TRP A 27 -3.70 11.03 5.53
N GLY A 28 -2.51 10.49 5.23
CA GLY A 28 -1.30 10.89 5.91
C GLY A 28 -0.83 12.28 5.50
N PRO A 29 0.34 12.68 5.94
CA PRO A 29 1.29 11.87 6.70
C PRO A 29 0.94 11.76 8.18
N TYR A 30 1.53 10.77 8.83
CA TYR A 30 1.30 10.49 10.25
C TYR A 30 2.53 10.82 11.08
N ASN A 31 2.28 11.33 12.28
CA ASN A 31 3.38 11.65 13.20
C ASN A 31 3.93 10.42 13.91
N ASN A 32 3.17 9.35 13.91
CA ASN A 32 3.46 8.17 14.72
C ASN A 32 3.59 6.94 13.85
N MET A 33 4.69 6.21 14.01
CA MET A 33 4.94 5.00 13.26
C MET A 33 3.86 3.93 13.51
N SER A 34 3.37 3.82 14.74
CA SER A 34 2.34 2.84 15.06
C SER A 34 1.05 3.10 14.30
N ILE A 35 0.66 4.35 14.19
CA ILE A 35 -0.54 4.75 13.46
C ILE A 35 -0.34 4.45 11.97
N CYS A 36 0.83 4.77 11.44
CA CYS A 36 1.15 4.50 10.06
C CYS A 36 1.09 3.00 9.75
N LYS A 37 1.68 2.17 10.60
CA LYS A 37 1.65 0.72 10.43
C LYS A 37 0.23 0.18 10.46
N LYS A 38 -0.58 0.70 11.35
CA LYS A 38 -1.99 0.31 11.42
C LYS A 38 -2.71 0.68 10.15
N ARG A 39 -2.42 1.85 9.60
CA ARG A 39 -3.04 2.30 8.35
C ARG A 39 -2.59 1.45 7.16
N THR A 40 -1.33 1.03 7.10
CA THR A 40 -0.88 0.16 6.02
C THR A 40 -1.64 -1.17 6.03
N LYS A 41 -1.91 -1.71 7.20
CA LYS A 41 -2.69 -2.94 7.32
C LYS A 41 -4.13 -2.74 6.83
N GLU A 42 -4.72 -1.60 7.14
CA GLU A 42 -6.06 -1.27 6.67
C GLU A 42 -6.11 -1.15 5.15
N ILE A 43 -5.14 -0.44 4.57
CA ILE A 43 -5.05 -0.26 3.12
C ILE A 43 -4.88 -1.61 2.45
N LYS A 44 -4.01 -2.46 2.98
CA LYS A 44 -3.80 -3.80 2.46
C LYS A 44 -5.11 -4.60 2.45
N LYS A 45 -5.82 -4.58 3.55
CA LYS A 45 -7.07 -5.32 3.69
C LYS A 45 -8.13 -4.81 2.73
N GLU A 46 -8.29 -3.49 2.65
CA GLU A 46 -9.24 -2.87 1.73
C GLU A 46 -8.89 -3.19 0.29
N SER A 47 -7.61 -3.15 -0.06
CA SER A 47 -7.14 -3.46 -1.40
C SER A 47 -7.51 -4.89 -1.80
N ILE A 48 -7.29 -5.85 -0.90
CA ILE A 48 -7.64 -7.24 -1.15
C ILE A 48 -9.13 -7.38 -1.45
N LEU A 49 -9.96 -6.71 -0.67
CA LEU A 49 -11.40 -6.76 -0.87
C LEU A 49 -11.83 -6.15 -2.21
N ILE A 50 -11.25 -5.00 -2.55
CA ILE A 50 -11.55 -4.33 -3.81
C ILE A 50 -11.13 -5.19 -4.99
N PHE A 51 -9.92 -5.72 -4.96
CA PHE A 51 -9.41 -6.55 -6.06
C PHE A 51 -10.24 -7.82 -6.21
N LYS A 52 -10.72 -8.37 -5.11
CA LYS A 52 -11.57 -9.55 -5.15
C LYS A 52 -12.95 -9.23 -5.72
N ASP A 53 -13.55 -8.12 -5.29
CA ASP A 53 -14.88 -7.72 -5.74
C ASP A 53 -14.93 -7.40 -7.23
N TYR A 54 -13.88 -6.74 -7.73
CA TYR A 54 -13.81 -6.37 -9.14
C TYR A 54 -13.05 -7.37 -9.98
N GLU A 55 -12.62 -8.48 -9.38
CA GLU A 55 -11.88 -9.53 -10.07
C GLU A 55 -10.60 -9.01 -10.73
N PHE A 56 -9.97 -8.02 -10.14
CA PHE A 56 -8.68 -7.53 -10.61
C PHE A 56 -7.58 -8.52 -10.22
N PRO A 57 -6.68 -8.86 -11.15
CA PRO A 57 -5.60 -9.81 -10.86
C PRO A 57 -4.43 -9.15 -10.15
N TYR A 58 -4.69 -8.45 -9.04
CA TYR A 58 -3.67 -7.78 -8.24
C TYR A 58 -3.69 -8.29 -6.83
N LYS A 59 -2.53 -8.24 -6.18
CA LYS A 59 -2.46 -8.51 -4.75
C LYS A 59 -1.37 -7.65 -4.11
N PRO A 60 -1.54 -7.27 -2.86
CA PRO A 60 -0.49 -6.55 -2.13
C PRO A 60 0.66 -7.52 -1.83
N ILE A 61 1.88 -7.11 -2.13
CA ILE A 61 3.07 -7.92 -1.90
C ILE A 61 3.96 -7.33 -0.81
N ALA A 62 3.85 -6.04 -0.56
CA ALA A 62 4.67 -5.36 0.43
C ALA A 62 3.92 -4.15 0.95
N TRP A 63 4.26 -3.74 2.15
CA TRP A 63 3.69 -2.54 2.75
C TRP A 63 4.74 -1.98 3.69
N ARG A 64 4.81 -0.65 3.73
CA ARG A 64 5.82 0.01 4.53
C ARG A 64 5.36 1.41 4.94
N CYS A 65 6.07 1.97 5.90
CA CYS A 65 5.89 3.36 6.29
C CYS A 65 7.20 4.09 6.00
N ASP A 66 7.15 5.01 5.06
CA ASP A 66 8.32 5.79 4.69
C ASP A 66 8.36 7.06 5.53
N TYR A 67 9.53 7.34 6.10
CA TYR A 67 9.75 8.56 6.86
C TYR A 67 10.11 9.69 5.89
N ASP A 68 9.44 10.81 6.05
CA ASP A 68 9.66 11.98 5.18
C ASP A 68 9.82 13.23 6.03
N ASP A 69 10.98 13.85 5.91
CA ASP A 69 11.29 15.11 6.61
C ASP A 69 10.78 16.32 5.86
N SER A 70 10.52 16.19 4.58
CA SER A 70 10.19 17.34 3.75
C SER A 70 8.90 18.03 4.17
N GLY A 71 8.03 17.32 4.84
CA GLY A 71 6.79 17.90 5.34
C GLY A 71 7.00 18.91 6.46
N ALA A 72 8.20 18.98 7.02
CA ALA A 72 8.51 19.89 8.09
C ALA A 72 8.86 21.30 7.61
N ALA A 73 8.99 21.47 6.35
CA ALA A 73 9.36 22.75 5.78
C ALA A 73 8.25 23.78 5.90
#